data_91df3b07a51f233e50cbae1e5c8e64fd
#
_entry.id   91df3b07a51f233e50cbae1e5c8e64fd
#
_cell.length_a   1.000
_cell.length_b   1.000
_cell.length_c   1.000
_cell.angle_alpha   90.00
_cell.angle_beta   90.00
_cell.angle_gamma   90.00
#
_symmetry.space_group_name_H-M   'P 1'
#
loop_
_entity.id
_entity.type
_entity.pdbx_description
1 polymer ?
#
loop_
_entity_poly.entity_id
_entity_poly.type
_entity_poly.pdbx_seq_one_letter_code
_entity_poly.pdbx_strand_id
1 'polypeptide(L)'
;DEVVVVGYGTVKKRDLTGAVASVKSEDIVRMPTSNVLEAIQGQVAGLDITRSSGEAGSGVNMTLRGTRSINGDNSPLFIIDGMEGSYDELNPNDIASIEVLKDASSTAVYGAAGANGVIIITTKTPKKDKFSIDLDAYYGWNVISSFPEVNRGEDYINFRREAQRTVGAWNSPADDGNLFPSYMQKYIDNNQWVDWFDLASQTGITNSYNLSTSYSNDRVTSYFSLGYYNLEGLLKGDELERYSARAKIDFKANEMVKYGLSLYAMYSENDKRYSRIWNRILCMPPLGTPYDEDGNLVDYPLGDGNMNPLADMGEDQYVNNVKTLSVAPQIYVELTPLKGLSFKSLLGGYFRNVKESKY
;
A
#
# COMPACT_ATOMS: atom_id res chain seq x y z
N ASP A 1 0.64 5.27 33.44
CA ASP A 1 -0.69 5.64 32.93
C ASP A 1 -0.54 6.00 31.44
N GLU A 2 -1.16 5.23 30.55
CA GLU A 2 -1.17 5.47 29.10
C GLU A 2 -1.99 6.75 28.81
N VAL A 3 -1.38 7.71 28.14
CA VAL A 3 -2.04 8.97 27.74
C VAL A 3 -2.35 8.87 26.25
N VAL A 4 -3.59 9.13 25.89
CA VAL A 4 -4.07 9.09 24.50
C VAL A 4 -4.39 10.52 24.08
N VAL A 5 -4.01 10.89 22.87
CA VAL A 5 -4.40 12.16 22.23
C VAL A 5 -5.84 12.03 21.76
N VAL A 6 -6.74 12.85 22.25
CA VAL A 6 -8.14 12.88 21.83
C VAL A 6 -8.55 14.32 21.54
N GLY A 7 -8.97 14.59 20.33
CA GLY A 7 -9.32 15.94 19.91
C GLY A 7 -8.12 16.87 20.00
N TYR A 8 -8.30 17.99 20.68
CA TYR A 8 -7.28 19.03 20.87
C TYR A 8 -6.50 18.90 22.18
N GLY A 9 -6.62 17.76 22.90
CA GLY A 9 -5.99 17.54 24.20
C GLY A 9 -5.50 16.11 24.40
N THR A 10 -4.79 15.90 25.51
CA THR A 10 -4.36 14.58 25.95
C THR A 10 -5.19 14.14 27.14
N VAL A 11 -5.79 12.95 27.05
CA VAL A 11 -6.61 12.36 28.12
C VAL A 11 -6.00 11.01 28.50
N LYS A 12 -6.07 10.66 29.79
CA LYS A 12 -5.65 9.33 30.21
C LYS A 12 -6.61 8.29 29.60
N LYS A 13 -6.09 7.20 29.06
CA LYS A 13 -6.87 6.13 28.45
C LYS A 13 -8.01 5.61 29.33
N ARG A 14 -7.77 5.55 30.66
CA ARG A 14 -8.77 5.16 31.66
C ARG A 14 -9.97 6.13 31.80
N ASP A 15 -9.76 7.39 31.41
CA ASP A 15 -10.76 8.46 31.55
C ASP A 15 -11.60 8.62 30.26
N LEU A 16 -11.29 7.80 29.22
CA LEU A 16 -12.07 7.74 27.98
C LEU A 16 -13.27 6.82 28.17
N THR A 17 -14.46 7.39 28.03
CA THR A 17 -15.74 6.66 28.14
C THR A 17 -16.10 5.91 26.85
N GLY A 18 -15.38 6.12 25.75
CA GLY A 18 -15.61 5.51 24.44
C GLY A 18 -14.71 4.32 24.13
N ALA A 19 -15.12 3.46 23.19
CA ALA A 19 -14.29 2.36 22.69
C ALA A 19 -13.13 2.87 21.84
N VAL A 20 -11.95 2.97 22.45
CA VAL A 20 -10.70 3.34 21.77
C VAL A 20 -9.82 2.10 21.68
N ALA A 21 -9.41 1.75 20.45
CA ALA A 21 -8.37 0.77 20.22
C ALA A 21 -7.05 1.48 19.94
N SER A 22 -5.96 1.00 20.53
CA SER A 22 -4.63 1.58 20.38
C SER A 22 -3.66 0.51 19.86
N VAL A 23 -2.89 0.86 18.83
CA VAL A 23 -1.81 0.04 18.27
C VAL A 23 -0.50 0.79 18.50
N LYS A 24 0.50 0.10 19.03
CA LYS A 24 1.79 0.69 19.37
C LYS A 24 2.80 0.53 18.24
N SER A 25 3.86 1.36 18.27
CA SER A 25 4.96 1.31 17.31
C SER A 25 5.53 -0.09 17.10
N GLU A 26 5.69 -0.85 18.18
CA GLU A 26 6.25 -2.21 18.16
C GLU A 26 5.42 -3.18 17.31
N ASP A 27 4.10 -3.01 17.28
CA ASP A 27 3.19 -3.83 16.49
C ASP A 27 3.12 -3.34 15.03
N ILE A 28 3.22 -2.02 14.82
CA ILE A 28 3.20 -1.39 13.48
C ILE A 28 4.41 -1.81 12.65
N VAL A 29 5.61 -1.82 13.24
CA VAL A 29 6.86 -2.11 12.52
C VAL A 29 7.13 -3.61 12.31
N ARG A 30 6.28 -4.51 12.85
CA ARG A 30 6.42 -5.96 12.63
C ARG A 30 6.26 -6.37 11.17
N MET A 31 5.44 -5.63 10.44
CA MET A 31 5.18 -5.88 9.03
C MET A 31 5.92 -4.85 8.20
N PRO A 32 6.91 -5.27 7.39
CA PRO A 32 7.64 -4.35 6.52
C PRO A 32 6.77 -3.97 5.33
N THR A 33 6.02 -2.90 5.49
CA THR A 33 5.16 -2.32 4.46
C THR A 33 5.36 -0.81 4.38
N SER A 34 5.11 -0.24 3.21
CA SER A 34 5.07 1.21 3.06
C SER A 34 3.74 1.82 3.51
N ASN A 35 2.71 1.00 3.71
CA ASN A 35 1.36 1.46 4.03
C ASN A 35 1.04 1.25 5.51
N VAL A 36 0.77 2.35 6.21
CA VAL A 36 0.44 2.35 7.64
C VAL A 36 -0.78 1.49 7.98
N LEU A 37 -1.79 1.46 7.11
CA LEU A 37 -2.99 0.66 7.35
C LEU A 37 -2.73 -0.83 7.21
N GLU A 38 -1.94 -1.24 6.24
CA GLU A 38 -1.53 -2.65 6.13
C GLU A 38 -0.82 -3.12 7.39
N ALA A 39 0.04 -2.26 7.96
CA ALA A 39 0.77 -2.57 9.18
C ALA A 39 -0.15 -2.86 10.38
N ILE A 40 -1.38 -2.35 10.40
CA ILE A 40 -2.35 -2.56 11.50
C ILE A 40 -3.50 -3.50 11.13
N GLN A 41 -3.45 -4.12 9.96
CA GLN A 41 -4.48 -5.06 9.52
C GLN A 41 -4.67 -6.20 10.53
N GLY A 42 -5.92 -6.48 10.89
CA GLY A 42 -6.27 -7.52 11.86
C GLY A 42 -6.01 -7.19 13.33
N GLN A 43 -5.38 -6.04 13.64
CA GLN A 43 -5.05 -5.68 15.03
C GLN A 43 -6.15 -4.90 15.75
N VAL A 44 -7.10 -4.34 14.99
CA VAL A 44 -8.16 -3.48 15.54
C VAL A 44 -9.53 -4.08 15.25
N ALA A 45 -10.23 -4.55 16.27
CA ALA A 45 -11.57 -5.12 16.11
C ALA A 45 -12.54 -4.12 15.47
N GLY A 46 -13.24 -4.53 14.41
CA GLY A 46 -14.21 -3.73 13.66
C GLY A 46 -13.60 -2.73 12.68
N LEU A 47 -12.28 -2.75 12.50
CA LEU A 47 -11.58 -2.11 11.39
C LEU A 47 -11.27 -3.19 10.35
N ASP A 48 -11.90 -3.09 9.20
CA ASP A 48 -11.67 -3.97 8.07
C ASP A 48 -10.75 -3.28 7.07
N ILE A 49 -9.65 -3.93 6.75
CA ILE A 49 -8.61 -3.42 5.86
C ILE A 49 -8.31 -4.48 4.80
N THR A 50 -8.51 -4.13 3.55
CA THR A 50 -8.27 -5.02 2.42
C THR A 50 -7.46 -4.32 1.34
N ARG A 51 -6.46 -5.00 0.77
CA ARG A 51 -5.76 -4.51 -0.41
C ARG A 51 -6.69 -4.52 -1.61
N SER A 52 -6.61 -3.51 -2.46
CA SER A 52 -7.40 -3.43 -3.68
C SER A 52 -6.90 -4.39 -4.77
N SER A 53 -5.59 -4.69 -4.80
CA SER A 53 -4.97 -5.67 -5.70
C SER A 53 -3.66 -6.20 -5.09
N GLY A 54 -3.01 -7.15 -5.78
CA GLY A 54 -1.68 -7.65 -5.42
C GLY A 54 -0.52 -6.85 -6.03
N GLU A 55 -0.80 -5.78 -6.77
CA GLU A 55 0.22 -4.95 -7.42
C GLU A 55 1.02 -4.13 -6.39
N ALA A 56 2.25 -3.81 -6.73
CA ALA A 56 3.11 -2.95 -5.91
C ALA A 56 2.45 -1.57 -5.73
N GLY A 57 2.38 -1.09 -4.49
CA GLY A 57 1.76 0.19 -4.18
C GLY A 57 0.25 0.26 -4.44
N SER A 58 -0.43 -0.89 -4.51
CA SER A 58 -1.89 -0.90 -4.61
C SER A 58 -2.53 -0.23 -3.40
N GLY A 59 -3.63 0.49 -3.63
CA GLY A 59 -4.38 1.14 -2.58
C GLY A 59 -5.00 0.14 -1.58
N VAL A 60 -5.36 0.65 -0.44
CA VAL A 60 -6.02 -0.11 0.63
C VAL A 60 -7.44 0.40 0.79
N ASN A 61 -8.40 -0.50 0.75
CA ASN A 61 -9.78 -0.20 1.12
C ASN A 61 -9.95 -0.42 2.61
N MET A 62 -10.61 0.51 3.27
CA MET A 62 -10.80 0.45 4.71
C MET A 62 -12.24 0.82 5.08
N THR A 63 -12.82 0.07 6.00
CA THR A 63 -14.10 0.40 6.61
C THR A 63 -14.05 0.20 8.12
N LEU A 64 -14.67 1.12 8.84
CA LEU A 64 -14.79 1.04 10.29
C LEU A 64 -16.26 0.78 10.67
N ARG A 65 -16.51 -0.41 11.30
CA ARG A 65 -17.85 -0.88 11.65
C ARG A 65 -18.80 -1.03 10.45
N GLY A 66 -18.24 -1.42 9.30
CA GLY A 66 -19.01 -1.67 8.07
C GLY A 66 -19.34 -0.42 7.26
N THR A 67 -19.98 -0.64 6.13
CA THR A 67 -20.36 0.40 5.16
C THR A 67 -21.62 1.10 5.62
N ARG A 68 -21.61 2.43 5.72
CA ARG A 68 -22.75 3.26 6.13
C ARG A 68 -23.48 3.89 4.95
N SER A 69 -22.79 4.14 3.85
CA SER A 69 -23.35 4.76 2.65
C SER A 69 -22.98 3.93 1.42
N ILE A 70 -23.96 3.76 0.53
CA ILE A 70 -23.75 3.08 -0.76
C ILE A 70 -23.04 4.01 -1.76
N ASN A 71 -23.33 5.31 -1.69
CA ASN A 71 -22.84 6.31 -2.65
C ASN A 71 -21.86 7.32 -2.05
N GLY A 72 -21.66 7.32 -0.73
CA GLY A 72 -20.77 8.24 -0.04
C GLY A 72 -19.45 7.58 0.37
N ASP A 73 -18.45 8.41 0.66
CA ASP A 73 -17.20 7.95 1.26
C ASP A 73 -17.45 7.37 2.65
N ASN A 74 -16.93 6.17 2.89
CA ASN A 74 -17.02 5.47 4.17
C ASN A 74 -15.68 5.48 4.94
N SER A 75 -14.69 6.19 4.43
CA SER A 75 -13.37 6.29 5.04
C SER A 75 -13.42 7.07 6.35
N PRO A 76 -12.73 6.63 7.42
CA PRO A 76 -12.57 7.42 8.63
C PRO A 76 -11.70 8.65 8.38
N LEU A 77 -11.86 9.66 9.25
CA LEU A 77 -11.01 10.83 9.27
C LEU A 77 -9.63 10.49 9.86
N PHE A 78 -8.55 10.94 9.21
CA PHE A 78 -7.18 10.79 9.71
C PHE A 78 -6.69 12.08 10.33
N ILE A 79 -6.21 11.98 11.57
CA ILE A 79 -5.57 13.08 12.30
C ILE A 79 -4.14 12.70 12.62
N ILE A 80 -3.18 13.46 12.08
CA ILE A 80 -1.75 13.21 12.24
C ILE A 80 -1.15 14.35 13.05
N ASP A 81 -0.63 14.04 14.24
CA ASP A 81 -0.08 15.03 15.20
C ASP A 81 -1.02 16.25 15.44
N GLY A 82 -2.35 16.01 15.37
CA GLY A 82 -3.38 17.02 15.61
C GLY A 82 -3.91 17.75 14.37
N MET A 83 -3.44 17.40 13.17
CA MET A 83 -3.95 17.93 11.90
C MET A 83 -4.53 16.83 11.02
N GLU A 84 -5.56 17.18 10.23
CA GLU A 84 -6.04 16.32 9.17
C GLU A 84 -4.95 16.09 8.12
N GLY A 85 -4.76 14.84 7.70
CA GLY A 85 -3.72 14.46 6.76
C GLY A 85 -3.95 13.10 6.13
N SER A 86 -3.06 12.68 5.22
CA SER A 86 -3.11 11.39 4.54
C SER A 86 -2.16 10.38 5.19
N TYR A 87 -2.67 9.22 5.52
CA TYR A 87 -1.88 8.10 6.06
C TYR A 87 -0.92 7.48 5.03
N ASP A 88 -1.28 7.56 3.73
CA ASP A 88 -0.51 6.95 2.63
C ASP A 88 0.92 7.47 2.52
N GLU A 89 1.17 8.62 3.09
CA GLU A 89 2.44 9.33 2.97
C GLU A 89 3.36 9.12 4.14
N LEU A 90 2.82 8.63 5.27
CA LEU A 90 3.61 8.41 6.47
C LEU A 90 4.49 7.16 6.34
N ASN A 91 5.72 7.26 6.84
CA ASN A 91 6.55 6.09 7.06
C ASN A 91 6.10 5.39 8.35
N PRO A 92 5.72 4.09 8.30
CA PRO A 92 5.32 3.35 9.50
C PRO A 92 6.37 3.39 10.62
N ASN A 93 7.65 3.48 10.27
CA ASN A 93 8.75 3.58 11.24
C ASN A 93 8.77 4.90 12.02
N ASP A 94 8.09 5.95 11.56
CA ASP A 94 7.99 7.23 12.27
C ASP A 94 6.80 7.30 13.23
N ILE A 95 5.98 6.25 13.31
CA ILE A 95 4.75 6.24 14.11
C ILE A 95 5.03 5.70 15.51
N ALA A 96 4.54 6.41 16.51
CA ALA A 96 4.58 6.00 17.91
C ALA A 96 3.35 5.17 18.28
N SER A 97 2.15 5.63 17.86
CA SER A 97 0.89 4.95 18.12
C SER A 97 -0.20 5.34 17.10
N ILE A 98 -1.17 4.46 16.98
CA ILE A 98 -2.40 4.70 16.21
C ILE A 98 -3.57 4.42 17.14
N GLU A 99 -4.41 5.43 17.36
CA GLU A 99 -5.65 5.33 18.13
C GLU A 99 -6.85 5.37 17.18
N VAL A 100 -7.75 4.38 17.31
CA VAL A 100 -8.97 4.29 16.51
C VAL A 100 -10.18 4.59 17.36
N LEU A 101 -10.79 5.76 17.11
CA LEU A 101 -12.01 6.22 17.78
C LEU A 101 -13.22 5.71 17.01
N LYS A 102 -13.99 4.83 17.64
CA LYS A 102 -15.08 4.11 16.98
C LYS A 102 -16.46 4.66 17.34
N ASP A 103 -16.61 5.27 18.52
CA ASP A 103 -17.88 5.69 19.07
C ASP A 103 -18.17 7.17 18.83
N ALA A 104 -19.43 7.52 18.65
CA ALA A 104 -19.86 8.89 18.42
C ALA A 104 -19.45 9.84 19.56
N SER A 105 -19.40 9.37 20.80
CA SER A 105 -18.95 10.16 21.96
C SER A 105 -17.46 10.56 21.86
N SER A 106 -16.62 9.67 21.36
CA SER A 106 -15.19 9.93 21.17
C SER A 106 -14.86 10.74 19.91
N THR A 107 -15.72 10.66 18.88
CA THR A 107 -15.55 11.37 17.60
C THR A 107 -16.28 12.72 17.55
N ALA A 108 -17.13 13.03 18.53
CA ALA A 108 -17.94 14.25 18.57
C ALA A 108 -17.14 15.56 18.41
N VAL A 109 -15.90 15.57 18.91
CA VAL A 109 -14.99 16.72 18.81
C VAL A 109 -14.65 17.09 17.36
N TYR A 110 -14.73 16.10 16.46
CA TYR A 110 -14.44 16.26 15.02
C TYR A 110 -15.70 16.55 14.19
N GLY A 111 -16.87 16.68 14.84
CA GLY A 111 -18.12 17.01 14.17
C GLY A 111 -18.51 16.01 13.08
N ALA A 112 -19.08 16.52 11.98
CA ALA A 112 -19.55 15.70 10.86
C ALA A 112 -18.42 14.93 10.15
N ALA A 113 -17.20 15.46 10.11
CA ALA A 113 -16.04 14.79 9.52
C ALA A 113 -15.67 13.48 10.25
N GLY A 114 -15.95 13.40 11.57
CA GLY A 114 -15.74 12.19 12.37
C GLY A 114 -16.86 11.16 12.30
N ALA A 115 -17.87 11.33 11.45
CA ALA A 115 -19.05 10.44 11.40
C ALA A 115 -18.71 8.98 11.08
N ASN A 116 -17.71 8.74 10.23
CA ASN A 116 -17.23 7.40 9.86
C ASN A 116 -16.15 6.84 10.82
N GLY A 117 -15.90 7.54 11.93
CA GLY A 117 -14.81 7.25 12.86
C GLY A 117 -13.62 8.15 12.64
N VAL A 118 -12.66 8.11 13.57
CA VAL A 118 -11.44 8.91 13.50
C VAL A 118 -10.25 8.02 13.83
N ILE A 119 -9.20 8.10 13.02
CA ILE A 119 -7.92 7.45 13.25
C ILE A 119 -6.90 8.53 13.58
N ILE A 120 -6.39 8.50 14.80
CA ILE A 120 -5.38 9.44 15.27
C ILE A 120 -4.02 8.75 15.18
N ILE A 121 -3.11 9.36 14.46
CA ILE A 121 -1.73 8.90 14.29
C ILE A 121 -0.82 9.86 15.06
N THR A 122 -0.14 9.32 16.04
CA THR A 122 0.87 10.04 16.81
C THR A 122 2.25 9.60 16.35
N THR A 123 3.08 10.55 15.97
CA THR A 123 4.42 10.27 15.50
C THR A 123 5.44 10.24 16.63
N LYS A 124 6.58 9.55 16.40
CA LYS A 124 7.65 9.39 17.38
C LYS A 124 8.18 10.73 17.87
N THR A 125 8.39 10.81 19.18
CA THR A 125 9.10 11.89 19.88
C THR A 125 10.13 11.28 20.82
N PRO A 126 11.32 11.90 21.01
CA PRO A 126 12.36 11.36 21.88
C PRO A 126 11.91 11.29 23.35
N LYS A 127 12.45 10.33 24.06
CA LYS A 127 12.35 10.30 25.53
C LYS A 127 13.26 11.38 26.14
N LYS A 128 12.81 11.97 27.24
CA LYS A 128 13.54 13.03 27.92
C LYS A 128 14.97 12.61 28.32
N ASP A 129 15.92 13.54 28.21
CA ASP A 129 17.32 13.38 28.55
C ASP A 129 18.02 12.18 27.88
N LYS A 130 17.65 11.92 26.61
CA LYS A 130 18.19 10.81 25.86
C LYS A 130 18.59 11.23 24.45
N PHE A 131 19.73 10.72 24.02
CA PHE A 131 20.12 10.67 22.61
C PHE A 131 20.00 9.24 22.12
N SER A 132 19.44 9.03 20.92
CA SER A 132 19.43 7.72 20.26
C SER A 132 19.66 7.87 18.77
N ILE A 133 20.25 6.83 18.21
CA ILE A 133 20.31 6.57 16.77
C ILE A 133 19.73 5.17 16.61
N ASP A 134 18.74 5.05 15.74
CA ASP A 134 18.07 3.80 15.47
C ASP A 134 18.16 3.53 13.96
N LEU A 135 18.62 2.33 13.61
CA LEU A 135 18.69 1.83 12.25
C LEU A 135 17.82 0.58 12.15
N ASP A 136 16.86 0.61 11.24
CA ASP A 136 16.05 -0.53 10.87
C ASP A 136 16.33 -0.89 9.41
N ALA A 137 16.59 -2.16 9.14
CA ALA A 137 16.87 -2.65 7.80
C ALA A 137 16.15 -3.99 7.58
N TYR A 138 15.43 -4.08 6.49
CA TYR A 138 14.70 -5.27 6.09
C TYR A 138 14.98 -5.62 4.63
N TYR A 139 15.14 -6.91 4.37
CA TYR A 139 15.22 -7.49 3.04
C TYR A 139 14.36 -8.75 2.98
N GLY A 140 13.48 -8.87 2.01
CA GLY A 140 12.57 -10.01 1.90
C GLY A 140 12.24 -10.37 0.46
N TRP A 141 11.79 -11.61 0.29
CA TRP A 141 11.29 -12.15 -0.97
C TRP A 141 9.79 -12.35 -0.89
N ASN A 142 9.08 -11.94 -1.93
CA ASN A 142 7.67 -12.15 -2.10
C ASN A 142 7.46 -13.25 -3.14
N VAL A 143 6.82 -14.33 -2.74
CA VAL A 143 6.55 -15.46 -3.64
C VAL A 143 5.05 -15.69 -3.73
N ILE A 144 4.60 -16.18 -4.87
CA ILE A 144 3.21 -16.59 -5.06
C ILE A 144 3.00 -17.90 -4.31
N SER A 145 2.16 -17.89 -3.29
CA SER A 145 1.89 -19.07 -2.46
C SER A 145 0.98 -20.08 -3.16
N SER A 146 0.10 -19.63 -4.03
CA SER A 146 -0.81 -20.48 -4.80
C SER A 146 -1.29 -19.74 -6.04
N PHE A 147 -1.31 -20.44 -7.15
CA PHE A 147 -1.88 -19.97 -8.42
C PHE A 147 -2.63 -21.13 -9.06
N PRO A 148 -3.77 -20.91 -9.76
CA PRO A 148 -4.46 -21.97 -10.48
C PRO A 148 -3.56 -22.59 -11.52
N GLU A 149 -3.38 -23.91 -11.46
CA GLU A 149 -2.64 -24.64 -12.48
C GLU A 149 -3.40 -24.57 -13.81
N VAL A 150 -2.71 -24.20 -14.86
CA VAL A 150 -3.25 -24.18 -16.23
C VAL A 150 -3.01 -25.55 -16.86
N ASN A 151 -4.08 -26.19 -17.29
CA ASN A 151 -3.99 -27.47 -18.01
C ASN A 151 -3.15 -27.31 -19.29
N ARG A 152 -2.22 -28.21 -19.53
CA ARG A 152 -1.35 -28.28 -20.71
C ARG A 152 -1.33 -29.70 -21.27
N GLY A 153 -0.85 -29.88 -22.47
CA GLY A 153 -0.77 -31.20 -23.09
C GLY A 153 -2.12 -31.87 -23.25
N GLU A 154 -2.15 -33.16 -23.02
CA GLU A 154 -3.36 -33.98 -23.08
C GLU A 154 -4.47 -33.50 -22.13
N ASP A 155 -4.13 -32.97 -20.97
CA ASP A 155 -5.11 -32.46 -20.01
C ASP A 155 -5.87 -31.25 -20.56
N TYR A 156 -5.18 -30.32 -21.27
CA TYR A 156 -5.83 -29.23 -21.96
C TYR A 156 -6.74 -29.70 -23.08
N ILE A 157 -6.27 -30.65 -23.90
CA ILE A 157 -7.04 -31.23 -25.02
C ILE A 157 -8.30 -31.88 -24.45
N ASN A 158 -8.15 -32.75 -23.45
CA ASN A 158 -9.28 -33.46 -22.87
C ASN A 158 -10.26 -32.51 -22.14
N PHE A 159 -9.77 -31.48 -21.47
CA PHE A 159 -10.61 -30.44 -20.87
C PHE A 159 -11.47 -29.73 -21.95
N ARG A 160 -10.86 -29.34 -23.05
CA ARG A 160 -11.57 -28.70 -24.19
C ARG A 160 -12.61 -29.63 -24.80
N ARG A 161 -12.27 -30.91 -25.02
CA ARG A 161 -13.19 -31.93 -25.53
C ARG A 161 -14.38 -32.14 -24.61
N GLU A 162 -14.12 -32.25 -23.28
CA GLU A 162 -15.17 -32.46 -22.28
C GLU A 162 -16.11 -31.26 -22.19
N ALA A 163 -15.57 -30.04 -22.19
CA ALA A 163 -16.36 -28.81 -22.18
C ALA A 163 -17.33 -28.73 -23.36
N GLN A 164 -16.91 -29.19 -24.57
CA GLN A 164 -17.76 -29.18 -25.76
C GLN A 164 -18.68 -30.41 -25.85
N ARG A 165 -18.28 -31.52 -25.22
CA ARG A 165 -19.15 -32.71 -25.14
C ARG A 165 -20.40 -32.42 -24.31
N THR A 166 -20.29 -31.64 -23.24
CA THR A 166 -21.42 -31.28 -22.37
C THR A 166 -22.51 -30.46 -23.06
N VAL A 167 -22.15 -29.73 -24.14
CA VAL A 167 -23.08 -28.96 -24.97
C VAL A 167 -23.39 -29.63 -26.30
N GLY A 168 -22.92 -30.87 -26.51
CA GLY A 168 -23.19 -31.65 -27.75
C GLY A 168 -22.41 -31.21 -28.98
N ALA A 169 -21.39 -30.37 -28.82
CA ALA A 169 -20.58 -29.86 -29.93
C ALA A 169 -19.35 -30.72 -30.25
N TRP A 170 -19.03 -31.71 -29.42
CA TRP A 170 -17.97 -32.70 -29.65
C TRP A 170 -18.45 -34.10 -29.28
N ASN A 171 -18.33 -35.06 -30.15
CA ASN A 171 -18.78 -36.44 -29.97
C ASN A 171 -17.66 -37.45 -30.18
N SER A 172 -16.66 -37.12 -30.97
CA SER A 172 -15.54 -38.01 -31.28
C SER A 172 -14.29 -37.20 -31.69
N PRO A 173 -13.10 -37.82 -31.74
CA PRO A 173 -11.88 -37.14 -32.23
C PRO A 173 -11.99 -36.59 -33.65
N ALA A 174 -12.96 -37.05 -34.48
CA ALA A 174 -13.22 -36.46 -35.79
C ALA A 174 -13.71 -34.99 -35.69
N ASP A 175 -14.23 -34.58 -34.54
CA ASP A 175 -14.74 -33.22 -34.29
C ASP A 175 -13.63 -32.27 -33.79
N ASP A 176 -12.41 -32.76 -33.57
CA ASP A 176 -11.29 -31.96 -33.02
C ASP A 176 -10.95 -30.76 -33.91
N GLY A 177 -11.13 -30.86 -35.22
CA GLY A 177 -10.92 -29.72 -36.11
C GLY A 177 -11.82 -28.51 -35.87
N ASN A 178 -12.96 -28.71 -35.22
CA ASN A 178 -13.86 -27.64 -34.79
C ASN A 178 -13.40 -27.02 -33.46
N LEU A 179 -12.73 -27.82 -32.63
CA LEU A 179 -12.22 -27.41 -31.33
C LEU A 179 -10.88 -26.71 -31.42
N PHE A 180 -10.02 -27.22 -32.25
CA PHE A 180 -8.64 -26.79 -32.47
C PHE A 180 -8.46 -26.34 -33.92
N PRO A 181 -8.72 -25.05 -34.20
CA PRO A 181 -8.47 -24.48 -35.53
C PRO A 181 -7.03 -24.74 -35.99
N SER A 182 -6.79 -24.70 -37.30
CA SER A 182 -5.48 -25.05 -37.89
C SER A 182 -4.30 -24.25 -37.28
N TYR A 183 -4.53 -23.02 -36.87
CA TYR A 183 -3.50 -22.20 -36.22
C TYR A 183 -3.12 -22.73 -34.82
N MET A 184 -4.02 -23.40 -34.09
CA MET A 184 -3.72 -24.06 -32.82
C MET A 184 -3.16 -25.46 -33.03
N GLN A 185 -3.70 -26.21 -34.02
CA GLN A 185 -3.33 -27.60 -34.29
C GLN A 185 -1.83 -27.75 -34.55
N LYS A 186 -1.20 -26.81 -35.26
CA LYS A 186 0.24 -26.83 -35.52
C LYS A 186 1.08 -26.81 -34.24
N TYR A 187 0.63 -26.09 -33.22
CA TYR A 187 1.33 -26.02 -31.90
C TYR A 187 1.13 -27.29 -31.08
N ILE A 188 -0.09 -27.88 -31.16
CA ILE A 188 -0.42 -29.16 -30.53
C ILE A 188 0.45 -30.27 -31.13
N ASP A 189 0.49 -30.36 -32.45
CA ASP A 189 1.26 -31.38 -33.20
C ASP A 189 2.75 -31.29 -32.93
N ASN A 190 3.27 -30.07 -32.74
CA ASN A 190 4.67 -29.80 -32.43
C ASN A 190 4.98 -29.81 -30.94
N ASN A 191 3.99 -30.11 -30.06
CA ASN A 191 4.11 -30.12 -28.62
C ASN A 191 4.65 -28.77 -28.05
N GLN A 192 4.21 -27.64 -28.63
CA GLN A 192 4.64 -26.27 -28.25
C GLN A 192 3.68 -25.68 -27.22
N TRP A 193 3.86 -26.09 -25.97
CA TRP A 193 3.10 -25.61 -24.83
C TRP A 193 3.80 -24.43 -24.15
N VAL A 194 3.02 -23.47 -23.67
CA VAL A 194 3.52 -22.25 -23.04
C VAL A 194 2.91 -22.10 -21.65
N ASP A 195 3.76 -21.78 -20.67
CA ASP A 195 3.34 -21.30 -19.35
C ASP A 195 3.41 -19.76 -19.34
N TRP A 196 2.30 -19.12 -19.70
CA TRP A 196 2.21 -17.67 -19.73
C TRP A 196 2.41 -17.05 -18.36
N PHE A 197 1.99 -17.76 -17.30
CA PHE A 197 2.14 -17.30 -15.94
C PHE A 197 3.61 -17.26 -15.53
N ASP A 198 4.35 -18.33 -15.77
CA ASP A 198 5.78 -18.41 -15.44
C ASP A 198 6.60 -17.35 -16.21
N LEU A 199 6.25 -17.13 -17.48
CA LEU A 199 6.90 -16.11 -18.30
C LEU A 199 6.66 -14.69 -17.81
N ALA A 200 5.48 -14.40 -17.25
CA ALA A 200 5.08 -13.07 -16.81
C ALA A 200 5.45 -12.78 -15.35
N SER A 201 5.55 -13.81 -14.51
CA SER A 201 5.78 -13.67 -13.08
C SER A 201 7.27 -13.67 -12.71
N GLN A 202 7.53 -13.20 -11.52
CA GLN A 202 8.85 -13.22 -10.88
C GLN A 202 8.71 -13.35 -9.37
N THR A 203 9.81 -13.68 -8.70
CA THR A 203 9.93 -13.49 -7.26
C THR A 203 10.12 -12.00 -6.99
N GLY A 204 9.18 -11.40 -6.27
CA GLY A 204 9.29 -10.01 -5.87
C GLY A 204 10.30 -9.81 -4.75
N ILE A 205 10.84 -8.62 -4.63
CA ILE A 205 11.81 -8.24 -3.59
C ILE A 205 11.27 -7.05 -2.82
N THR A 206 11.43 -7.06 -1.49
CA THR A 206 11.11 -5.92 -0.63
C THR A 206 12.36 -5.49 0.11
N ASN A 207 12.74 -4.24 -0.05
CA ASN A 207 13.83 -3.58 0.67
C ASN A 207 13.28 -2.43 1.50
N SER A 208 13.68 -2.31 2.76
CA SER A 208 13.32 -1.18 3.61
C SER A 208 14.51 -0.81 4.49
N TYR A 209 14.91 0.46 4.45
CA TYR A 209 15.99 1.01 5.26
C TYR A 209 15.51 2.29 5.93
N ASN A 210 15.58 2.34 7.24
CA ASN A 210 15.14 3.48 8.03
C ASN A 210 16.22 3.87 9.02
N LEU A 211 16.65 5.11 8.96
CA LEU A 211 17.61 5.70 9.90
C LEU A 211 16.91 6.82 10.65
N SER A 212 16.92 6.78 11.96
CA SER A 212 16.43 7.89 12.76
C SER A 212 17.41 8.30 13.85
N THR A 213 17.40 9.57 14.19
CA THR A 213 18.13 10.13 15.32
C THR A 213 17.21 10.99 16.15
N SER A 214 17.36 10.90 17.44
CA SER A 214 16.54 11.66 18.38
C SER A 214 17.38 12.20 19.53
N TYR A 215 17.06 13.42 19.95
CA TYR A 215 17.69 14.08 21.09
C TYR A 215 16.66 14.84 21.90
N SER A 216 16.74 14.78 23.19
CA SER A 216 15.89 15.55 24.10
C SER A 216 16.66 15.97 25.34
N ASN A 217 16.46 17.22 25.74
CA ASN A 217 16.85 17.76 27.01
C ASN A 217 15.72 18.66 27.56
N ASP A 218 15.97 19.40 28.66
CA ASP A 218 14.95 20.26 29.29
C ASP A 218 14.42 21.38 28.38
N ARG A 219 15.16 21.78 27.34
CA ARG A 219 14.83 22.92 26.48
C ARG A 219 14.52 22.54 25.01
N VAL A 220 15.15 21.48 24.53
CA VAL A 220 15.05 21.09 23.08
C VAL A 220 14.72 19.62 22.97
N THR A 221 13.78 19.32 22.12
CA THR A 221 13.48 17.96 21.67
C THR A 221 13.55 17.93 20.16
N SER A 222 14.34 17.02 19.59
CA SER A 222 14.49 16.89 18.14
C SER A 222 14.43 15.45 17.71
N TYR A 223 13.78 15.23 16.56
CA TYR A 223 13.67 13.94 15.89
C TYR A 223 13.90 14.15 14.41
N PHE A 224 14.78 13.34 13.81
CA PHE A 224 15.02 13.29 12.38
C PHE A 224 14.99 11.85 11.92
N SER A 225 14.39 11.61 10.78
CA SER A 225 14.42 10.31 10.12
C SER A 225 14.56 10.42 8.62
N LEU A 226 15.16 9.38 8.04
CA LEU A 226 15.23 9.12 6.61
C LEU A 226 14.80 7.68 6.38
N GLY A 227 13.94 7.47 5.40
CA GLY A 227 13.45 6.15 5.03
C GLY A 227 13.54 5.94 3.53
N TYR A 228 13.93 4.73 3.16
CA TYR A 228 13.87 4.20 1.81
C TYR A 228 13.08 2.89 1.83
N TYR A 229 12.19 2.73 0.87
CA TYR A 229 11.40 1.52 0.67
C TYR A 229 11.32 1.21 -0.82
N ASN A 230 11.60 -0.02 -1.18
CA ASN A 230 11.44 -0.52 -2.53
C ASN A 230 10.68 -1.86 -2.47
N LEU A 231 9.72 -2.01 -3.34
CA LEU A 231 8.93 -3.22 -3.53
C LEU A 231 8.88 -3.56 -5.01
N GLU A 232 9.58 -4.60 -5.41
CA GLU A 232 9.38 -5.26 -6.70
C GLU A 232 8.20 -6.21 -6.58
N GLY A 233 7.23 -6.05 -7.48
CA GLY A 233 6.01 -6.85 -7.53
C GLY A 233 6.24 -8.26 -8.07
N LEU A 234 5.16 -9.05 -8.09
CA LEU A 234 5.15 -10.43 -8.58
C LEU A 234 5.07 -10.50 -10.12
N LEU A 235 4.71 -9.41 -10.78
CA LEU A 235 4.79 -9.25 -12.23
C LEU A 235 6.06 -8.48 -12.59
N LYS A 236 6.71 -8.88 -13.67
CA LYS A 236 7.91 -8.19 -14.18
C LYS A 236 7.62 -6.72 -14.47
N GLY A 237 8.43 -5.83 -13.89
CA GLY A 237 8.32 -4.38 -14.03
C GLY A 237 7.21 -3.71 -13.23
N ASP A 238 6.54 -4.41 -12.31
CA ASP A 238 5.67 -3.82 -11.29
C ASP A 238 6.54 -3.43 -10.09
N GLU A 239 6.67 -2.13 -9.81
CA GLU A 239 7.61 -1.63 -8.81
C GLU A 239 7.08 -0.39 -8.10
N LEU A 240 7.34 -0.31 -6.80
CA LEU A 240 7.15 0.88 -5.98
C LEU A 240 8.45 1.26 -5.29
N GLU A 241 8.94 2.46 -5.57
CA GLU A 241 10.05 3.06 -4.86
C GLU A 241 9.58 4.27 -4.05
N ARG A 242 10.07 4.42 -2.82
CA ARG A 242 9.63 5.48 -1.92
C ARG A 242 10.76 5.97 -1.03
N TYR A 243 10.90 7.28 -1.00
CA TYR A 243 11.80 8.04 -0.11
C TYR A 243 10.97 8.85 0.87
N SER A 244 11.35 8.86 2.13
CA SER A 244 10.70 9.67 3.16
C SER A 244 11.74 10.37 4.02
N ALA A 245 11.41 11.58 4.45
CA ALA A 245 12.23 12.36 5.38
C ALA A 245 11.32 13.07 6.36
N ARG A 246 11.74 13.09 7.63
CA ARG A 246 11.03 13.80 8.68
C ARG A 246 11.99 14.56 9.57
N ALA A 247 11.60 15.78 9.90
CA ALA A 247 12.26 16.61 10.90
C ALA A 247 11.22 17.16 11.87
N LYS A 248 11.44 17.02 13.18
CA LYS A 248 10.61 17.61 14.22
C LYS A 248 11.52 18.22 15.29
N ILE A 249 11.30 19.47 15.61
CA ILE A 249 12.05 20.18 16.63
C ILE A 249 11.08 20.96 17.49
N ASP A 250 11.12 20.71 18.81
CA ASP A 250 10.33 21.40 19.81
C ASP A 250 11.26 22.15 20.76
N PHE A 251 10.93 23.40 21.04
CA PHE A 251 11.67 24.28 21.95
C PHE A 251 10.80 24.71 23.13
N LYS A 252 11.33 24.56 24.31
CA LYS A 252 10.81 25.15 25.57
C LYS A 252 11.61 26.40 25.86
N ALA A 253 11.07 27.57 25.46
CA ALA A 253 11.74 28.85 25.73
C ALA A 253 11.82 29.18 27.24
N ASN A 254 10.71 28.87 27.95
CA ASN A 254 10.59 28.97 29.39
C ASN A 254 9.40 28.10 29.87
N GLU A 255 9.02 28.22 31.15
CA GLU A 255 7.89 27.45 31.72
C GLU A 255 6.52 27.79 31.08
N MET A 256 6.42 28.99 30.47
CA MET A 256 5.15 29.47 29.90
C MET A 256 5.06 29.31 28.38
N VAL A 257 6.19 29.19 27.66
CA VAL A 257 6.22 29.24 26.20
C VAL A 257 6.95 28.06 25.62
N LYS A 258 6.24 27.29 24.82
CA LYS A 258 6.80 26.25 23.92
C LYS A 258 6.42 26.55 22.47
N TYR A 259 7.29 26.21 21.56
CA TYR A 259 7.00 26.24 20.12
C TYR A 259 7.74 25.12 19.42
N GLY A 260 7.20 24.69 18.31
CA GLY A 260 7.81 23.61 17.55
C GLY A 260 7.53 23.71 16.08
N LEU A 261 8.40 23.06 15.30
CA LEU A 261 8.33 22.88 13.88
C LEU A 261 8.39 21.39 13.55
N SER A 262 7.51 20.94 12.66
CA SER A 262 7.56 19.61 12.08
C SER A 262 7.49 19.73 10.56
N LEU A 263 8.31 18.97 9.88
CA LEU A 263 8.30 18.84 8.42
C LEU A 263 8.32 17.35 8.09
N TYR A 264 7.40 16.94 7.27
CA TYR A 264 7.39 15.62 6.65
C TYR A 264 7.44 15.79 5.13
N ALA A 265 8.28 15.01 4.47
CA ALA A 265 8.41 14.98 3.03
C ALA A 265 8.45 13.53 2.55
N MET A 266 7.77 13.24 1.43
CA MET A 266 7.77 11.94 0.80
C MET A 266 7.82 12.13 -0.72
N TYR A 267 8.65 11.31 -1.37
CA TYR A 267 8.65 11.11 -2.81
C TYR A 267 8.45 9.63 -3.09
N SER A 268 7.56 9.30 -4.00
CA SER A 268 7.39 7.93 -4.48
C SER A 268 7.26 7.88 -5.99
N GLU A 269 7.76 6.81 -6.54
CA GLU A 269 7.62 6.41 -7.93
C GLU A 269 7.01 5.01 -7.97
N ASN A 270 5.94 4.86 -8.74
CA ASN A 270 5.21 3.61 -8.84
C ASN A 270 5.03 3.26 -10.32
N ASP A 271 5.74 2.24 -10.77
CA ASP A 271 5.63 1.64 -12.09
C ASP A 271 4.58 0.55 -12.06
N LYS A 272 3.44 0.81 -12.68
CA LYS A 272 2.29 -0.10 -12.68
C LYS A 272 2.22 -0.87 -13.99
N ARG A 273 1.77 -2.10 -13.92
CA ARG A 273 1.45 -2.91 -15.09
C ARG A 273 0.02 -2.68 -15.57
N TYR A 274 -0.28 -3.17 -16.76
CA TYR A 274 -1.63 -3.12 -17.29
C TYR A 274 -2.63 -3.86 -16.39
N SER A 275 -3.69 -3.18 -15.97
CA SER A 275 -4.63 -3.67 -14.94
C SER A 275 -5.34 -5.00 -15.26
N ARG A 276 -5.33 -5.45 -16.54
CA ARG A 276 -5.93 -6.72 -16.97
C ARG A 276 -4.90 -7.78 -17.34
N ILE A 277 -3.64 -7.58 -16.99
CA ILE A 277 -2.56 -8.52 -17.34
C ILE A 277 -2.84 -9.94 -16.84
N TRP A 278 -3.31 -10.08 -15.61
CA TRP A 278 -3.70 -11.37 -15.04
C TRP A 278 -4.81 -12.05 -15.84
N ASN A 279 -5.81 -11.29 -16.28
CA ASN A 279 -6.89 -11.83 -17.11
C ASN A 279 -6.35 -12.29 -18.47
N ARG A 280 -5.45 -11.53 -19.11
CA ARG A 280 -4.81 -11.95 -20.36
C ARG A 280 -4.02 -13.24 -20.18
N ILE A 281 -3.20 -13.34 -19.14
CA ILE A 281 -2.41 -14.53 -18.82
C ILE A 281 -3.32 -15.77 -18.65
N LEU A 282 -4.39 -15.64 -17.87
CA LEU A 282 -5.31 -16.74 -17.57
C LEU A 282 -6.20 -17.14 -18.74
N CYS A 283 -6.58 -16.20 -19.61
CA CYS A 283 -7.47 -16.46 -20.75
C CYS A 283 -6.72 -16.91 -22.01
N MET A 284 -5.39 -16.69 -22.07
CA MET A 284 -4.58 -17.10 -23.21
C MET A 284 -4.48 -18.63 -23.27
N PRO A 285 -4.76 -19.27 -24.41
CA PRO A 285 -4.49 -20.68 -24.57
C PRO A 285 -3.03 -21.01 -24.25
N PRO A 286 -2.73 -22.12 -23.57
CA PRO A 286 -1.36 -22.48 -23.17
C PRO A 286 -0.55 -23.03 -24.35
N LEU A 287 -0.61 -22.35 -25.48
CA LEU A 287 -0.02 -22.70 -26.76
C LEU A 287 0.59 -21.45 -27.40
N GLY A 288 1.52 -21.62 -28.33
CA GLY A 288 2.02 -20.53 -29.16
C GLY A 288 3.55 -20.38 -29.14
N THR A 289 4.01 -19.29 -29.74
CA THR A 289 5.41 -18.90 -29.80
C THR A 289 5.55 -17.53 -29.18
N PRO A 290 5.93 -17.44 -27.89
CA PRO A 290 6.07 -16.15 -27.17
C PRO A 290 7.12 -15.23 -27.78
N TYR A 291 8.23 -15.81 -28.25
CA TYR A 291 9.39 -15.11 -28.82
C TYR A 291 9.77 -15.74 -30.17
N ASP A 292 10.26 -14.93 -31.10
CA ASP A 292 10.84 -15.39 -32.35
C ASP A 292 12.25 -16.01 -32.17
N GLU A 293 12.86 -16.43 -33.28
CA GLU A 293 14.21 -17.04 -33.28
C GLU A 293 15.32 -16.05 -32.85
N ASP A 294 15.08 -14.75 -32.99
CA ASP A 294 15.98 -13.67 -32.59
C ASP A 294 15.75 -13.24 -31.13
N GLY A 295 14.74 -13.81 -30.44
CA GLY A 295 14.38 -13.51 -29.06
C GLY A 295 13.47 -12.29 -28.92
N ASN A 296 12.93 -11.74 -30.01
CA ASN A 296 11.96 -10.65 -29.95
C ASN A 296 10.58 -11.20 -29.60
N LEU A 297 9.79 -10.39 -28.93
CA LEU A 297 8.42 -10.74 -28.57
C LEU A 297 7.54 -10.84 -29.86
N VAL A 298 6.78 -11.90 -29.95
CA VAL A 298 5.81 -12.09 -31.03
C VAL A 298 4.48 -11.48 -30.63
N ASP A 299 3.98 -10.50 -31.37
CA ASP A 299 2.74 -9.77 -31.03
C ASP A 299 1.52 -10.70 -30.93
N TYR A 300 1.41 -11.68 -31.85
CA TYR A 300 0.30 -12.63 -31.95
C TYR A 300 0.81 -14.08 -31.92
N PRO A 301 1.14 -14.61 -30.75
CA PRO A 301 1.87 -15.89 -30.60
C PRO A 301 1.10 -17.11 -31.13
N LEU A 302 -0.22 -17.01 -31.24
CA LEU A 302 -1.07 -18.07 -31.87
C LEU A 302 -1.40 -17.79 -33.33
N GLY A 303 -1.23 -16.55 -33.80
CA GLY A 303 -1.64 -16.11 -35.13
C GLY A 303 -3.16 -15.94 -35.31
N ASP A 304 -3.90 -15.81 -34.21
CA ASP A 304 -5.37 -15.72 -34.16
C ASP A 304 -5.90 -14.31 -33.83
N GLY A 305 -5.01 -13.33 -33.71
CA GLY A 305 -5.33 -11.97 -33.31
C GLY A 305 -5.36 -11.74 -31.80
N ASN A 306 -5.13 -12.76 -30.94
CA ASN A 306 -4.92 -12.59 -29.53
C ASN A 306 -3.50 -12.07 -29.29
N MET A 307 -3.44 -10.88 -28.67
CA MET A 307 -2.17 -10.24 -28.37
C MET A 307 -1.41 -11.04 -27.30
N ASN A 308 -0.09 -11.11 -27.47
CA ASN A 308 0.80 -11.72 -26.50
C ASN A 308 0.60 -11.10 -25.11
N PRO A 309 0.33 -11.90 -24.06
CA PRO A 309 0.20 -11.37 -22.71
C PRO A 309 1.42 -10.59 -22.22
N LEU A 310 2.61 -10.89 -22.77
CA LEU A 310 3.87 -10.25 -22.40
C LEU A 310 4.12 -8.93 -23.15
N ALA A 311 3.29 -8.56 -24.14
CA ALA A 311 3.51 -7.36 -24.94
C ALA A 311 3.60 -6.07 -24.12
N ASP A 312 2.86 -5.99 -23.01
CA ASP A 312 2.88 -4.85 -22.11
C ASP A 312 4.03 -4.91 -21.06
N MET A 313 4.90 -5.92 -21.14
CA MET A 313 6.03 -6.11 -20.20
C MET A 313 7.39 -5.74 -20.78
N GLY A 314 7.46 -5.49 -22.09
CA GLY A 314 8.67 -5.00 -22.75
C GLY A 314 9.03 -3.60 -22.29
N GLU A 315 10.31 -3.29 -22.36
CA GLU A 315 10.84 -1.94 -22.09
C GLU A 315 10.19 -0.97 -23.08
N ASP A 316 9.65 0.16 -22.58
CA ASP A 316 8.95 1.20 -23.36
C ASP A 316 7.68 0.76 -24.12
N GLN A 317 7.18 -0.46 -23.92
CA GLN A 317 5.95 -0.92 -24.58
C GLN A 317 4.68 -0.45 -23.86
N TYR A 318 4.69 -0.48 -22.52
CA TYR A 318 3.64 0.04 -21.67
C TYR A 318 4.23 0.80 -20.50
N VAL A 319 3.90 2.07 -20.42
CA VAL A 319 4.32 2.94 -19.34
C VAL A 319 3.09 3.40 -18.57
N ASN A 320 3.05 3.13 -17.28
CA ASN A 320 2.09 3.69 -16.33
C ASN A 320 2.84 4.03 -15.05
N ASN A 321 3.59 5.13 -15.13
CA ASN A 321 4.43 5.61 -14.05
C ASN A 321 3.72 6.73 -13.28
N VAL A 322 3.62 6.58 -11.96
CA VAL A 322 3.01 7.57 -11.07
C VAL A 322 4.05 8.09 -10.10
N LYS A 323 4.40 9.37 -10.24
CA LYS A 323 5.32 10.08 -9.33
C LYS A 323 4.52 10.94 -8.38
N THR A 324 4.74 10.78 -7.09
CA THR A 324 4.08 11.58 -6.05
C THR A 324 5.13 12.27 -5.18
N LEU A 325 4.99 13.59 -5.04
CA LEU A 325 5.76 14.38 -4.08
C LEU A 325 4.77 14.97 -3.08
N SER A 326 5.00 14.73 -1.80
CA SER A 326 4.19 15.28 -0.71
C SER A 326 5.07 15.95 0.33
N VAL A 327 4.60 17.09 0.83
CA VAL A 327 5.28 17.87 1.87
C VAL A 327 4.25 18.41 2.86
N ALA A 328 4.44 18.14 4.14
CA ALA A 328 3.54 18.54 5.22
C ALA A 328 4.31 19.34 6.31
N PRO A 329 4.45 20.66 6.17
CA PRO A 329 4.99 21.52 7.22
C PRO A 329 3.95 21.82 8.29
N GLN A 330 4.39 21.86 9.55
CA GLN A 330 3.57 22.25 10.69
C GLN A 330 4.40 23.10 11.65
N ILE A 331 3.78 24.12 12.21
CA ILE A 331 4.35 24.96 13.29
C ILE A 331 3.32 25.13 14.38
N TYR A 332 3.74 25.08 15.63
CA TYR A 332 2.85 25.36 16.73
C TYR A 332 3.50 26.27 17.78
N VAL A 333 2.65 26.96 18.51
CA VAL A 333 3.00 27.72 19.73
C VAL A 333 2.04 27.32 20.82
N GLU A 334 2.59 26.98 21.99
CA GLU A 334 1.85 26.67 23.21
C GLU A 334 2.23 27.65 24.31
N LEU A 335 1.21 28.31 24.86
CA LEU A 335 1.33 29.26 25.96
C LEU A 335 0.67 28.69 27.20
N THR A 336 1.40 28.60 28.32
CA THR A 336 0.89 28.14 29.62
C THR A 336 1.04 29.27 30.63
N PRO A 337 0.17 30.31 30.58
CA PRO A 337 0.32 31.48 31.44
C PRO A 337 0.12 31.20 32.93
N LEU A 338 -0.67 30.18 33.24
CA LEU A 338 -0.97 29.76 34.61
C LEU A 338 -1.00 28.24 34.69
N LYS A 339 -0.70 27.67 35.85
CA LYS A 339 -0.78 26.22 36.05
C LYS A 339 -2.22 25.71 35.80
N GLY A 340 -2.34 24.78 34.84
CA GLY A 340 -3.64 24.20 34.47
C GLY A 340 -4.37 24.96 33.34
N LEU A 341 -3.81 26.08 32.83
CA LEU A 341 -4.36 26.79 31.66
C LEU A 341 -3.33 26.81 30.52
N SER A 342 -3.65 26.22 29.41
CA SER A 342 -2.80 26.23 28.22
C SER A 342 -3.58 26.67 26.97
N PHE A 343 -2.92 27.43 26.09
CA PHE A 343 -3.40 27.81 24.77
C PHE A 343 -2.40 27.27 23.76
N LYS A 344 -2.88 26.42 22.83
CA LYS A 344 -2.07 25.91 21.73
C LYS A 344 -2.65 26.37 20.42
N SER A 345 -1.82 27.02 19.60
CA SER A 345 -2.13 27.35 18.21
C SER A 345 -1.25 26.50 17.31
N LEU A 346 -1.85 25.82 16.34
CA LEU A 346 -1.20 24.99 15.36
C LEU A 346 -1.56 25.51 13.96
N LEU A 347 -0.53 25.73 13.17
CA LEU A 347 -0.64 26.08 11.74
C LEU A 347 0.13 25.03 10.95
N GLY A 348 -0.50 24.51 9.91
CA GLY A 348 0.15 23.58 9.01
C GLY A 348 -0.42 23.64 7.61
N GLY A 349 0.28 23.02 6.70
CA GLY A 349 -0.11 22.89 5.31
C GLY A 349 0.19 21.49 4.81
N TYR A 350 -0.48 21.14 3.74
CA TYR A 350 -0.30 19.89 3.05
C TYR A 350 -0.24 20.16 1.55
N PHE A 351 0.89 19.79 0.95
CA PHE A 351 1.15 19.95 -0.48
C PHE A 351 1.39 18.60 -1.09
N ARG A 352 0.59 18.24 -2.08
CA ARG A 352 0.75 17.02 -2.85
C ARG A 352 0.75 17.31 -4.33
N ASN A 353 1.76 16.82 -5.01
CA ASN A 353 1.87 16.85 -6.47
C ASN A 353 1.94 15.42 -6.99
N VAL A 354 1.03 15.06 -7.87
CA VAL A 354 0.98 13.75 -8.53
C VAL A 354 1.15 13.94 -10.01
N LYS A 355 2.14 13.30 -10.59
CA LYS A 355 2.37 13.25 -12.03
C LYS A 355 2.20 11.81 -12.49
N GLU A 356 1.20 11.58 -13.33
CA GLU A 356 0.95 10.29 -13.97
C GLU A 356 1.35 10.38 -15.44
N SER A 357 2.18 9.44 -15.88
CA SER A 357 2.60 9.27 -17.27
C SER A 357 2.09 7.93 -17.77
N LYS A 358 1.25 7.95 -18.80
CA LYS A 358 0.72 6.74 -19.46
C LYS A 358 1.06 6.78 -20.94
N TYR A 359 1.56 5.64 -21.43
CA TYR A 359 1.85 5.43 -22.83
C TYR A 359 1.44 4.02 -23.23
#